data_7397e5459dfd9d30e863cdaf6a8c4156
#
_entry.id   7397e5459dfd9d30e863cdaf6a8c4156
#
_cell.length_a   1.000
_cell.length_b   1.000
_cell.length_c   1.000
_cell.angle_alpha   90.00
_cell.angle_beta   90.00
_cell.angle_gamma   90.00
#
_symmetry.space_group_name_H-M   'P 1'
#
loop_
_entity.id
_entity.type
_entity.pdbx_description
1 polymer ?
#
loop_
_entity_poly.entity_id
_entity_poly.type
_entity_poly.pdbx_seq_one_letter_code
_entity_poly.pdbx_strand_id
1 'polypeptide(L)'
;IVLKEQNTIVAMTKGVVGETLELALADVKLWSPESPFLYDLEVTLLDKGKKTDKVKSYAAMRKISMHKDKDGIMRMQLNNKDCFQFGPLDQGWWPDGLYTAPTDEALAYDIEKTKDWGFNMIRKHIKVEPARWYTHCDRLGILVWQDMPSGDNSPKWIQYNYFDGKENERSIESEENFKKEWREIMDYLMPYPSIVVWVPFNEAWGQFKTKEIAEWTEYYDPSRLVNAASGGNHYYKVGDILDIHRYPRPELMMYEPTQVNVVGEYGGIGLPMKGHLWQPNKNWGYVQFKNTKEVTDEYVKFGESLLELVPRGVSGAVYTQTTDVEVEVNGLMTYDRKVIKLDEA
;
A
#
# COMPACT_ATOMS: atom_id res chain seq x y z
N ILE A 1 27.94 -0.07 13.44
CA ILE A 1 26.53 0.33 13.45
C ILE A 1 26.12 0.57 14.90
N VAL A 2 25.39 1.65 15.14
CA VAL A 2 24.87 2.01 16.47
C VAL A 2 23.39 2.31 16.33
N LEU A 3 22.56 1.70 17.18
CA LEU A 3 21.14 1.95 17.29
C LEU A 3 20.88 2.72 18.58
N LYS A 4 20.07 3.78 18.50
CA LYS A 4 19.76 4.64 19.64
C LYS A 4 18.27 4.82 19.81
N GLU A 5 17.88 4.93 21.06
CA GLU A 5 16.60 5.50 21.47
C GLU A 5 16.85 6.90 22.00
N GLN A 6 16.37 7.92 21.29
CA GLN A 6 16.72 9.32 21.53
C GLN A 6 18.27 9.50 21.50
N ASN A 7 18.92 9.69 22.62
CA ASN A 7 20.37 9.82 22.69
C ASN A 7 21.06 8.60 23.36
N THR A 8 20.29 7.61 23.80
CA THR A 8 20.81 6.44 24.50
C THR A 8 21.12 5.31 23.51
N ILE A 9 22.33 4.75 23.56
CA ILE A 9 22.67 3.58 22.76
C ILE A 9 21.94 2.37 23.33
N VAL A 10 21.10 1.72 22.50
CA VAL A 10 20.34 0.51 22.88
C VAL A 10 20.92 -0.76 22.27
N ALA A 11 21.64 -0.63 21.15
CA ALA A 11 22.41 -1.73 20.56
C ALA A 11 23.56 -1.20 19.71
N MET A 12 24.62 -2.00 19.60
CA MET A 12 25.73 -1.70 18.70
C MET A 12 26.41 -3.00 18.22
N THR A 13 26.92 -2.96 17.01
CA THR A 13 27.71 -4.05 16.44
C THR A 13 28.78 -3.52 15.50
N LYS A 14 29.78 -4.37 15.20
CA LYS A 14 30.79 -4.11 14.18
C LYS A 14 30.94 -5.34 13.30
N GLY A 15 31.23 -5.13 12.03
CA GLY A 15 31.47 -6.19 11.07
C GLY A 15 32.10 -5.66 9.80
N VAL A 16 32.16 -6.46 8.78
CA VAL A 16 32.77 -6.17 7.49
C VAL A 16 31.71 -5.68 6.49
N VAL A 17 32.10 -4.75 5.63
CA VAL A 17 31.19 -4.27 4.57
C VAL A 17 30.83 -5.42 3.64
N GLY A 18 29.53 -5.56 3.33
CA GLY A 18 28.97 -6.64 2.51
C GLY A 18 28.49 -7.86 3.30
N GLU A 19 28.72 -7.91 4.64
CA GLU A 19 28.17 -8.95 5.51
C GLU A 19 26.88 -8.49 6.20
N THR A 20 25.98 -9.43 6.46
CA THR A 20 24.80 -9.20 7.29
C THR A 20 25.21 -9.05 8.75
N LEU A 21 24.78 -7.96 9.37
CA LEU A 21 25.08 -7.67 10.78
C LEU A 21 23.81 -7.73 11.60
N GLU A 22 23.85 -8.48 12.71
CA GLU A 22 22.74 -8.58 13.64
C GLU A 22 22.92 -7.59 14.81
N LEU A 23 21.81 -6.93 15.19
CA LEU A 23 21.71 -6.10 16.38
C LEU A 23 20.63 -6.68 17.30
N ALA A 24 21.04 -7.24 18.44
CA ALA A 24 20.10 -7.70 19.44
C ALA A 24 19.63 -6.53 20.31
N LEU A 25 18.32 -6.44 20.51
CA LEU A 25 17.68 -5.49 21.42
C LEU A 25 17.12 -6.22 22.64
N ALA A 26 17.41 -5.73 23.83
CA ALA A 26 16.87 -6.29 25.07
C ALA A 26 15.40 -5.91 25.26
N ASP A 27 15.11 -4.62 25.09
CA ASP A 27 13.76 -4.07 25.19
C ASP A 27 13.35 -3.50 23.83
N VAL A 28 12.36 -4.12 23.18
CA VAL A 28 11.93 -3.75 21.84
C VAL A 28 10.71 -2.83 21.91
N LYS A 29 10.82 -1.63 21.36
CA LYS A 29 9.68 -0.75 21.07
C LYS A 29 9.20 -1.02 19.67
N LEU A 30 7.96 -1.46 19.56
CA LEU A 30 7.36 -1.82 18.28
C LEU A 30 6.78 -0.58 17.58
N TRP A 31 6.94 -0.54 16.27
CA TRP A 31 6.29 0.43 15.40
C TRP A 31 4.87 0.00 15.07
N SER A 32 3.92 0.94 15.14
CA SER A 32 2.54 0.77 14.66
C SER A 32 1.97 2.13 14.22
N PRO A 33 0.81 2.16 13.53
CA PRO A 33 0.13 3.41 13.19
C PRO A 33 -0.16 4.31 14.40
N GLU A 34 -0.48 3.73 15.55
CA GLU A 34 -0.77 4.46 16.79
C GLU A 34 0.49 4.89 17.53
N SER A 35 1.59 4.19 17.31
CA SER A 35 2.89 4.47 17.94
C SER A 35 4.02 4.24 16.94
N PRO A 36 4.25 5.18 16.00
CA PRO A 36 5.23 5.04 14.94
C PRO A 36 6.67 5.26 15.45
N PHE A 37 7.11 4.38 16.35
CA PHE A 37 8.40 4.51 17.00
C PHE A 37 9.55 4.13 16.06
N LEU A 38 10.50 5.06 15.90
CA LEU A 38 11.70 4.90 15.09
C LEU A 38 12.94 5.03 15.97
N TYR A 39 13.83 4.04 15.87
CA TYR A 39 15.16 4.13 16.46
C TYR A 39 16.09 4.93 15.56
N ASP A 40 16.93 5.78 16.11
CA ASP A 40 18.02 6.43 15.36
C ASP A 40 19.11 5.40 15.02
N LEU A 41 19.46 5.31 13.75
CA LEU A 41 20.50 4.42 13.24
C LEU A 41 21.70 5.25 12.78
N GLU A 42 22.88 4.93 13.31
CA GLU A 42 24.15 5.52 12.86
C GLU A 42 25.05 4.44 12.27
N VAL A 43 25.46 4.61 11.02
CA VAL A 43 26.42 3.72 10.35
C VAL A 43 27.72 4.48 10.17
N THR A 44 28.82 3.96 10.71
CA THR A 44 30.16 4.55 10.58
C THR A 44 31.04 3.60 9.80
N LEU A 45 31.62 4.09 8.69
CA LEU A 45 32.61 3.37 7.93
C LEU A 45 34.02 3.65 8.50
N LEU A 46 34.78 2.58 8.71
CA LEU A 46 36.17 2.65 9.21
C LEU A 46 37.12 2.05 8.17
N ASP A 47 38.19 2.78 7.84
CA ASP A 47 39.33 2.23 7.11
C ASP A 47 40.54 2.18 8.04
N LYS A 48 41.11 0.97 8.22
CA LYS A 48 42.24 0.73 9.14
C LYS A 48 42.02 1.33 10.53
N GLY A 49 40.79 1.24 11.04
CA GLY A 49 40.40 1.75 12.35
C GLY A 49 40.13 3.27 12.42
N LYS A 50 40.32 4.00 11.34
CA LYS A 50 40.00 5.44 11.26
C LYS A 50 38.62 5.63 10.62
N LYS A 51 37.82 6.52 11.21
CA LYS A 51 36.53 6.92 10.65
C LYS A 51 36.75 7.63 9.31
N THR A 52 36.13 7.10 8.26
CA THR A 52 36.14 7.67 6.90
C THR A 52 34.82 8.29 6.52
N ASP A 53 33.71 7.70 6.98
CA ASP A 53 32.37 8.22 6.70
C ASP A 53 31.40 7.92 7.85
N LYS A 54 30.30 8.68 7.90
CA LYS A 54 29.21 8.47 8.85
C LYS A 54 27.88 8.87 8.26
N VAL A 55 26.94 7.92 8.22
CA VAL A 55 25.55 8.13 7.76
C VAL A 55 24.60 7.99 8.96
N LYS A 56 23.57 8.83 8.98
CA LYS A 56 22.44 8.73 9.90
C LYS A 56 21.21 8.26 9.14
N SER A 57 20.47 7.34 9.74
CA SER A 57 19.24 6.79 9.23
C SER A 57 18.32 6.44 10.42
N TYR A 58 17.34 5.62 10.21
CA TYR A 58 16.49 5.08 11.26
C TYR A 58 16.20 3.60 11.02
N ALA A 59 15.65 2.94 12.02
CA ALA A 59 15.12 1.58 11.94
C ALA A 59 13.88 1.45 12.82
N ALA A 60 13.01 0.52 12.48
CA ALA A 60 11.84 0.19 13.30
C ALA A 60 11.68 -1.33 13.45
N MET A 61 11.03 -1.72 14.53
CA MET A 61 10.71 -3.12 14.80
C MET A 61 9.21 -3.33 14.65
N ARG A 62 8.81 -4.18 13.73
CA ARG A 62 7.41 -4.58 13.54
C ARG A 62 7.35 -5.99 12.99
N LYS A 63 6.22 -6.64 13.14
CA LYS A 63 5.90 -7.91 12.50
C LYS A 63 4.55 -7.81 11.83
N ILE A 64 4.47 -8.15 10.54
CA ILE A 64 3.22 -8.41 9.84
C ILE A 64 3.03 -9.92 9.73
N SER A 65 1.82 -10.39 9.92
CA SER A 65 1.46 -11.81 9.82
C SER A 65 -0.03 -11.95 9.56
N MET A 66 -0.47 -13.17 9.33
CA MET A 66 -1.87 -13.53 9.28
C MET A 66 -2.15 -14.72 10.19
N HIS A 67 -3.35 -14.80 10.74
CA HIS A 67 -3.79 -15.93 11.54
C HIS A 67 -5.31 -16.08 11.49
N LYS A 68 -5.82 -17.24 11.90
CA LYS A 68 -7.24 -17.45 12.09
C LYS A 68 -7.67 -16.90 13.45
N ASP A 69 -8.67 -16.02 13.44
CA ASP A 69 -9.31 -15.53 14.65
C ASP A 69 -10.14 -16.64 15.35
N LYS A 70 -10.81 -16.28 16.45
CA LYS A 70 -11.68 -17.21 17.21
C LYS A 70 -12.85 -17.80 16.40
N ASP A 71 -13.25 -17.12 15.35
CA ASP A 71 -14.36 -17.51 14.46
C ASP A 71 -13.86 -18.27 13.22
N GLY A 72 -12.52 -18.51 13.14
CA GLY A 72 -11.87 -19.24 12.06
C GLY A 72 -11.59 -18.39 10.82
N ILE A 73 -11.80 -17.07 10.89
CA ILE A 73 -11.58 -16.14 9.81
C ILE A 73 -10.09 -15.73 9.75
N MET A 74 -9.50 -15.74 8.57
CA MET A 74 -8.13 -15.30 8.37
C MET A 74 -8.02 -13.77 8.50
N ARG A 75 -7.23 -13.29 9.47
CA ARG A 75 -7.02 -11.88 9.76
C ARG A 75 -5.57 -11.47 9.52
N MET A 76 -5.37 -10.23 9.08
CA MET A 76 -4.05 -9.61 9.13
C MET A 76 -3.72 -9.22 10.57
N GLN A 77 -2.46 -9.40 10.94
CA GLN A 77 -1.94 -8.98 12.25
C GLN A 77 -0.76 -8.03 12.07
N LEU A 78 -0.72 -7.00 12.89
CA LEU A 78 0.46 -6.19 13.13
C LEU A 78 0.93 -6.43 14.57
N ASN A 79 2.18 -6.85 14.75
CA ASN A 79 2.75 -7.14 16.06
C ASN A 79 1.94 -8.18 16.87
N ASN A 80 1.44 -9.21 16.18
CA ASN A 80 0.58 -10.28 16.71
C ASN A 80 -0.79 -9.80 17.25
N LYS A 81 -1.26 -8.63 16.81
CA LYS A 81 -2.61 -8.12 17.10
C LYS A 81 -3.36 -7.95 15.80
N ASP A 82 -4.63 -8.31 15.80
CA ASP A 82 -5.49 -8.12 14.63
C ASP A 82 -5.51 -6.65 14.22
N CYS A 83 -5.31 -6.42 12.94
CA CYS A 83 -5.23 -5.09 12.36
C CYS A 83 -6.06 -5.06 11.07
N PHE A 84 -7.24 -4.46 11.15
CA PHE A 84 -8.02 -4.16 9.95
C PHE A 84 -7.34 -3.03 9.21
N GLN A 85 -6.81 -3.31 8.01
CA GLN A 85 -6.12 -2.31 7.21
C GLN A 85 -7.14 -1.58 6.34
N PHE A 86 -7.28 -0.29 6.59
CA PHE A 86 -8.28 0.57 5.96
C PHE A 86 -7.66 1.87 5.49
N GLY A 87 -7.76 2.14 4.19
CA GLY A 87 -7.17 3.32 3.60
C GLY A 87 -7.62 3.61 2.18
N PRO A 88 -7.17 4.71 1.61
CA PRO A 88 -7.46 5.04 0.22
C PRO A 88 -6.47 4.42 -0.75
N LEU A 89 -6.91 4.27 -2.00
CA LEU A 89 -6.06 4.15 -3.18
C LEU A 89 -5.40 5.49 -3.44
N ASP A 90 -4.10 5.51 -3.67
CA ASP A 90 -3.36 6.74 -3.98
C ASP A 90 -2.51 6.57 -5.23
N GLN A 91 -2.86 7.31 -6.28
CA GLN A 91 -2.13 7.34 -7.55
C GLN A 91 -0.98 8.36 -7.57
N GLY A 92 -0.98 9.34 -6.65
CA GLY A 92 0.10 10.32 -6.49
C GLY A 92 0.31 11.25 -7.67
N TRP A 93 -0.78 11.75 -8.28
CA TRP A 93 -0.72 12.72 -9.36
C TRP A 93 -0.83 14.17 -8.85
N TRP A 94 -0.15 15.09 -9.54
CA TRP A 94 -0.03 16.49 -9.17
C TRP A 94 -0.38 17.42 -10.33
N PRO A 95 -0.97 18.62 -10.06
CA PRO A 95 -1.45 19.51 -11.12
C PRO A 95 -0.36 19.99 -12.08
N ASP A 96 0.83 20.27 -11.57
CA ASP A 96 1.95 20.87 -12.29
C ASP A 96 3.09 19.90 -12.59
N GLY A 97 3.34 18.98 -11.67
CA GLY A 97 4.43 18.01 -11.76
C GLY A 97 4.04 16.63 -12.28
N LEU A 98 2.74 16.37 -12.55
CA LEU A 98 2.20 15.06 -12.92
C LEU A 98 2.58 13.98 -11.91
N TYR A 99 3.63 13.22 -12.17
CA TYR A 99 4.15 12.18 -11.29
C TYR A 99 5.05 12.70 -10.17
N THR A 100 5.37 13.99 -10.16
CA THR A 100 6.32 14.59 -9.20
C THR A 100 5.60 15.61 -8.32
N ALA A 101 5.61 15.39 -7.02
CA ALA A 101 5.11 16.37 -6.05
C ALA A 101 5.94 17.66 -6.09
N PRO A 102 5.33 18.85 -5.94
CA PRO A 102 6.03 20.12 -6.05
C PRO A 102 7.00 20.37 -4.89
N THR A 103 6.73 19.85 -3.70
CA THR A 103 7.56 20.03 -2.50
C THR A 103 7.51 18.80 -1.58
N ASP A 104 8.34 18.78 -0.56
CA ASP A 104 8.33 17.73 0.46
C ASP A 104 7.08 17.79 1.36
N GLU A 105 6.62 19.00 1.64
CA GLU A 105 5.37 19.23 2.37
C GLU A 105 4.16 18.72 1.59
N ALA A 106 4.18 18.85 0.26
CA ALA A 106 3.15 18.27 -0.59
C ALA A 106 3.15 16.75 -0.53
N LEU A 107 4.31 16.09 -0.53
CA LEU A 107 4.41 14.64 -0.32
C LEU A 107 3.81 14.20 1.02
N ALA A 108 4.07 14.96 2.10
CA ALA A 108 3.55 14.68 3.42
C ALA A 108 2.03 14.91 3.52
N TYR A 109 1.51 15.92 2.82
CA TYR A 109 0.12 16.38 2.93
C TYR A 109 -0.91 15.27 2.69
N ASP A 110 -0.77 14.50 1.61
CA ASP A 110 -1.73 13.43 1.29
C ASP A 110 -1.72 12.34 2.37
N ILE A 111 -0.55 12.07 2.97
CA ILE A 111 -0.38 11.10 4.07
C ILE A 111 -1.01 11.64 5.36
N GLU A 112 -0.76 12.91 5.69
CA GLU A 112 -1.34 13.59 6.86
C GLU A 112 -2.87 13.59 6.76
N LYS A 113 -3.42 13.98 5.60
CA LYS A 113 -4.86 13.96 5.36
C LYS A 113 -5.45 12.56 5.47
N THR A 114 -4.78 11.55 4.94
CA THR A 114 -5.21 10.16 5.10
C THR A 114 -5.33 9.78 6.58
N LYS A 115 -4.36 10.17 7.39
CA LYS A 115 -4.38 9.90 8.84
C LYS A 115 -5.45 10.72 9.56
N ASP A 116 -5.60 12.00 9.24
CA ASP A 116 -6.62 12.89 9.80
C ASP A 116 -8.04 12.36 9.56
N TRP A 117 -8.29 11.72 8.42
CA TRP A 117 -9.57 11.07 8.09
C TRP A 117 -9.78 9.71 8.80
N GLY A 118 -8.85 9.30 9.65
CA GLY A 118 -8.97 8.07 10.45
C GLY A 118 -8.53 6.80 9.74
N PHE A 119 -7.93 6.89 8.57
CA PHE A 119 -7.32 5.76 7.91
C PHE A 119 -6.00 5.36 8.57
N ASN A 120 -5.62 4.09 8.45
CA ASN A 120 -4.35 3.58 8.95
C ASN A 120 -3.42 3.06 7.85
N MET A 121 -3.84 3.13 6.59
CA MET A 121 -3.13 2.55 5.45
C MET A 121 -3.33 3.40 4.19
N ILE A 122 -2.40 3.30 3.24
CA ILE A 122 -2.49 3.77 1.86
C ILE A 122 -2.10 2.60 0.94
N ARG A 123 -2.89 2.32 -0.10
CA ARG A 123 -2.42 1.52 -1.22
C ARG A 123 -1.82 2.44 -2.27
N LYS A 124 -0.49 2.37 -2.44
CA LYS A 124 0.22 3.11 -3.48
C LYS A 124 0.06 2.39 -4.82
N HIS A 125 -0.85 2.93 -5.62
CA HIS A 125 -1.33 2.30 -6.84
C HIS A 125 -0.38 2.52 -8.00
N ILE A 126 0.15 1.40 -8.53
CA ILE A 126 1.00 1.30 -9.72
C ILE A 126 2.09 2.38 -9.86
N LYS A 127 2.60 2.88 -8.75
CA LYS A 127 3.62 3.93 -8.70
C LYS A 127 4.62 3.66 -7.58
N VAL A 128 5.89 3.95 -7.84
CA VAL A 128 6.94 4.05 -6.81
C VAL A 128 7.21 5.52 -6.53
N GLU A 129 7.11 5.90 -5.26
CA GLU A 129 7.37 7.27 -4.81
C GLU A 129 8.86 7.49 -4.48
N PRO A 130 9.32 8.73 -4.38
CA PRO A 130 10.64 9.00 -3.84
C PRO A 130 10.73 8.58 -2.37
N ALA A 131 11.93 8.19 -1.92
CA ALA A 131 12.24 7.73 -0.55
C ALA A 131 11.59 8.56 0.57
N ARG A 132 11.49 9.86 0.38
CA ARG A 132 10.91 10.80 1.35
C ARG A 132 9.44 10.51 1.64
N TRP A 133 8.67 10.09 0.65
CA TRP A 133 7.26 9.73 0.84
C TRP A 133 7.11 8.56 1.82
N TYR A 134 7.92 7.50 1.66
CA TYR A 134 7.91 6.36 2.58
C TYR A 134 8.43 6.75 3.97
N THR A 135 9.41 7.65 4.04
CA THR A 135 9.87 8.22 5.32
C THR A 135 8.75 8.96 6.05
N HIS A 136 7.89 9.70 5.33
CA HIS A 136 6.71 10.32 5.93
C HIS A 136 5.70 9.28 6.42
N CYS A 137 5.44 8.21 5.65
CA CYS A 137 4.59 7.10 6.10
C CYS A 137 5.12 6.46 7.39
N ASP A 138 6.44 6.19 7.46
CA ASP A 138 7.07 5.62 8.64
C ASP A 138 6.96 6.52 9.87
N ARG A 139 7.14 7.83 9.70
CA ARG A 139 7.08 8.83 10.79
C ARG A 139 5.67 9.11 11.26
N LEU A 140 4.74 9.18 10.33
CA LEU A 140 3.33 9.48 10.62
C LEU A 140 2.54 8.24 11.05
N GLY A 141 3.06 7.04 10.82
CA GLY A 141 2.38 5.80 11.17
C GLY A 141 1.25 5.48 10.20
N ILE A 142 1.55 5.36 8.92
CA ILE A 142 0.62 4.88 7.90
C ILE A 142 1.20 3.62 7.27
N LEU A 143 0.42 2.54 7.26
CA LEU A 143 0.75 1.31 6.55
C LEU A 143 0.71 1.53 5.04
N VAL A 144 1.53 0.80 4.30
CA VAL A 144 1.59 0.91 2.84
C VAL A 144 1.44 -0.45 2.19
N TRP A 145 0.53 -0.54 1.22
CA TRP A 145 0.52 -1.58 0.21
C TRP A 145 1.18 -1.00 -1.04
N GLN A 146 2.22 -1.65 -1.51
CA GLN A 146 3.02 -1.18 -2.63
C GLN A 146 2.78 -2.01 -3.88
N ASP A 147 2.22 -1.38 -4.90
CA ASP A 147 2.03 -2.00 -6.20
C ASP A 147 3.31 -1.96 -7.04
N MET A 148 3.50 -2.98 -7.88
CA MET A 148 4.41 -2.94 -9.01
C MET A 148 3.78 -2.11 -10.13
N PRO A 149 4.47 -1.12 -10.72
CA PRO A 149 4.04 -0.44 -11.94
C PRO A 149 4.13 -1.41 -13.13
N SER A 150 3.23 -2.39 -13.18
CA SER A 150 3.22 -3.41 -14.21
C SER A 150 2.76 -2.84 -15.56
N GLY A 151 3.37 -3.29 -16.62
CA GLY A 151 3.04 -2.94 -17.99
C GLY A 151 2.93 -4.18 -18.88
N ASP A 152 2.95 -3.99 -20.21
CA ASP A 152 2.75 -5.02 -21.23
C ASP A 152 1.26 -5.32 -21.52
N ASN A 153 0.98 -6.29 -22.39
CA ASN A 153 -0.37 -6.68 -22.72
C ASN A 153 -1.07 -7.39 -21.57
N SER A 154 -2.38 -7.18 -21.46
CA SER A 154 -3.18 -7.81 -20.42
C SER A 154 -3.94 -9.03 -20.96
N PRO A 155 -4.00 -10.14 -20.19
CA PRO A 155 -4.93 -11.23 -20.49
C PRO A 155 -6.39 -10.77 -20.28
N LYS A 156 -7.34 -11.64 -20.64
CA LYS A 156 -8.75 -11.39 -20.33
C LYS A 156 -8.93 -11.25 -18.82
N TRP A 157 -9.56 -10.16 -18.39
CA TRP A 157 -9.82 -9.89 -16.98
C TRP A 157 -11.05 -10.67 -16.47
N ILE A 158 -10.86 -11.44 -15.40
CA ILE A 158 -11.89 -12.18 -14.67
C ILE A 158 -11.90 -11.72 -13.20
N GLN A 159 -13.00 -11.11 -12.76
CA GLN A 159 -13.06 -10.46 -11.45
C GLN A 159 -13.48 -11.39 -10.30
N TYR A 160 -14.54 -12.18 -10.49
CA TYR A 160 -15.23 -12.87 -9.38
C TYR A 160 -15.23 -14.39 -9.54
N ASN A 161 -14.14 -14.91 -10.08
CA ASN A 161 -13.88 -16.34 -10.19
C ASN A 161 -12.37 -16.57 -10.24
N TYR A 162 -11.96 -17.81 -9.95
CA TYR A 162 -10.58 -18.20 -10.21
C TYR A 162 -10.31 -18.21 -11.71
N PHE A 163 -9.10 -17.76 -12.06
CA PHE A 163 -8.69 -17.66 -13.44
C PHE A 163 -8.29 -19.06 -13.97
N ASP A 164 -8.91 -19.44 -15.08
CA ASP A 164 -8.64 -20.67 -15.81
C ASP A 164 -8.21 -20.41 -17.26
N GLY A 165 -7.97 -19.14 -17.59
CA GLY A 165 -7.60 -18.68 -18.93
C GLY A 165 -6.10 -18.74 -19.20
N LYS A 166 -5.71 -18.16 -20.33
CA LYS A 166 -4.32 -17.99 -20.73
C LYS A 166 -3.81 -16.64 -20.23
N GLU A 167 -2.74 -16.65 -19.46
CA GLU A 167 -2.01 -15.44 -19.06
C GLU A 167 -1.33 -14.77 -20.26
N ASN A 168 -0.84 -13.56 -20.06
CA ASN A 168 -0.03 -12.88 -21.05
C ASN A 168 1.28 -13.63 -21.30
N GLU A 169 1.65 -13.78 -22.57
CA GLU A 169 2.96 -14.26 -22.97
C GLU A 169 3.87 -13.07 -23.24
N ARG A 170 4.68 -12.72 -22.26
CA ARG A 170 5.69 -11.67 -22.45
C ARG A 170 6.85 -12.19 -23.28
N SER A 171 7.53 -11.29 -24.00
CA SER A 171 8.85 -11.63 -24.54
C SER A 171 9.83 -11.90 -23.38
N ILE A 172 10.89 -12.66 -23.66
CA ILE A 172 11.94 -12.95 -22.66
C ILE A 172 12.49 -11.64 -22.07
N GLU A 173 12.74 -10.64 -22.91
CA GLU A 173 13.23 -9.33 -22.50
C GLU A 173 12.25 -8.62 -21.56
N SER A 174 10.94 -8.63 -21.88
CA SER A 174 9.91 -8.01 -21.03
C SER A 174 9.78 -8.73 -19.69
N GLU A 175 9.87 -10.06 -19.66
CA GLU A 175 9.84 -10.85 -18.43
C GLU A 175 11.07 -10.59 -17.55
N GLU A 176 12.26 -10.61 -18.12
CA GLU A 176 13.52 -10.32 -17.41
C GLU A 176 13.53 -8.90 -16.86
N ASN A 177 13.04 -7.93 -17.62
CA ASN A 177 12.94 -6.54 -17.18
C ASN A 177 11.94 -6.40 -16.00
N PHE A 178 10.77 -7.04 -16.09
CA PHE A 178 9.81 -7.04 -14.97
C PHE A 178 10.44 -7.59 -13.69
N LYS A 179 11.09 -8.75 -13.77
CA LYS A 179 11.73 -9.39 -12.61
C LYS A 179 12.88 -8.55 -12.04
N LYS A 180 13.65 -7.89 -12.92
CA LYS A 180 14.72 -6.98 -12.52
C LYS A 180 14.15 -5.77 -11.78
N GLU A 181 13.17 -5.07 -12.37
CA GLU A 181 12.57 -3.87 -11.78
C GLU A 181 11.86 -4.19 -10.47
N TRP A 182 11.08 -5.29 -10.41
CA TRP A 182 10.39 -5.68 -9.18
C TRP A 182 11.36 -5.99 -8.04
N ARG A 183 12.47 -6.65 -8.32
CA ARG A 183 13.54 -6.88 -7.34
C ARG A 183 14.16 -5.56 -6.89
N GLU A 184 14.50 -4.67 -7.82
CA GLU A 184 15.09 -3.36 -7.50
C GLU A 184 14.14 -2.50 -6.65
N ILE A 185 12.84 -2.56 -6.90
CA ILE A 185 11.81 -1.90 -6.08
C ILE A 185 11.80 -2.49 -4.67
N MET A 186 11.75 -3.81 -4.53
CA MET A 186 11.78 -4.46 -3.21
C MET A 186 13.06 -4.14 -2.45
N ASP A 187 14.23 -4.21 -3.08
CA ASP A 187 15.53 -3.86 -2.47
C ASP A 187 15.56 -2.42 -1.98
N TYR A 188 15.10 -1.48 -2.81
CA TYR A 188 15.06 -0.06 -2.49
C TYR A 188 14.09 0.27 -1.36
N LEU A 189 12.96 -0.42 -1.30
CA LEU A 189 11.88 -0.15 -0.37
C LEU A 189 11.91 -1.05 0.88
N MET A 190 12.73 -2.09 0.92
CA MET A 190 12.86 -3.01 2.07
C MET A 190 13.12 -2.31 3.41
N PRO A 191 13.91 -1.21 3.50
CA PRO A 191 14.16 -0.52 4.77
C PRO A 191 12.94 0.15 5.40
N TYR A 192 11.83 0.35 4.67
CA TYR A 192 10.68 1.10 5.16
C TYR A 192 9.69 0.19 5.90
N PRO A 193 9.54 0.35 7.23
CA PRO A 193 8.66 -0.49 8.06
C PRO A 193 7.16 -0.31 7.74
N SER A 194 6.77 0.83 7.21
CA SER A 194 5.38 1.11 6.81
C SER A 194 4.87 0.17 5.72
N ILE A 195 5.74 -0.30 4.81
CA ILE A 195 5.34 -1.24 3.76
C ILE A 195 5.08 -2.61 4.36
N VAL A 196 3.88 -3.12 4.20
CA VAL A 196 3.42 -4.39 4.80
C VAL A 196 2.85 -5.39 3.80
N VAL A 197 2.53 -4.94 2.58
CA VAL A 197 2.02 -5.78 1.49
C VAL A 197 2.71 -5.41 0.18
N TRP A 198 3.15 -6.43 -0.56
CA TRP A 198 3.59 -6.34 -1.95
C TRP A 198 2.46 -6.73 -2.89
N VAL A 199 2.26 -5.96 -3.97
CA VAL A 199 1.19 -6.18 -4.96
C VAL A 199 1.78 -6.21 -6.36
N PRO A 200 2.19 -7.39 -6.88
CA PRO A 200 2.83 -7.50 -8.18
C PRO A 200 1.91 -7.21 -9.38
N PHE A 201 0.58 -7.44 -9.27
CA PHE A 201 -0.36 -7.21 -10.37
C PHE A 201 -1.65 -6.55 -9.89
N ASN A 202 -2.19 -5.68 -10.77
CA ASN A 202 -3.49 -5.06 -10.63
C ASN A 202 -4.38 -5.36 -11.86
N GLU A 203 -5.61 -5.83 -11.63
CA GLU A 203 -6.68 -5.96 -12.63
C GLU A 203 -6.26 -6.61 -13.96
N ALA A 204 -5.49 -7.66 -13.87
CA ALA A 204 -4.90 -8.38 -15.01
C ALA A 204 -3.87 -7.56 -15.84
N TRP A 205 -3.55 -6.32 -15.47
CA TRP A 205 -2.64 -5.47 -16.24
C TRP A 205 -1.24 -6.08 -16.32
N GLY A 206 -0.86 -6.50 -17.54
CA GLY A 206 0.42 -7.16 -17.81
C GLY A 206 0.65 -8.46 -17.03
N GLN A 207 -0.39 -9.05 -16.47
CA GLN A 207 -0.30 -10.23 -15.61
C GLN A 207 0.21 -11.45 -16.38
N PHE A 208 1.25 -12.09 -15.85
CA PHE A 208 1.91 -13.26 -16.41
C PHE A 208 2.55 -14.08 -15.30
N LYS A 209 2.62 -15.39 -15.48
CA LYS A 209 3.26 -16.32 -14.52
C LYS A 209 2.93 -15.97 -13.05
N THR A 210 1.68 -15.62 -12.78
CA THR A 210 1.23 -15.03 -11.51
C THR A 210 1.66 -15.86 -10.31
N LYS A 211 1.50 -17.17 -10.38
CA LYS A 211 1.93 -18.06 -9.29
C LYS A 211 3.43 -17.98 -9.04
N GLU A 212 4.24 -18.07 -10.10
CA GLU A 212 5.72 -18.00 -10.00
C GLU A 212 6.17 -16.66 -9.42
N ILE A 213 5.56 -15.55 -9.87
CA ILE A 213 5.90 -14.20 -9.41
C ILE A 213 5.51 -14.03 -7.94
N ALA A 214 4.32 -14.49 -7.53
CA ALA A 214 3.88 -14.41 -6.14
C ALA A 214 4.78 -15.23 -5.20
N GLU A 215 5.03 -16.50 -5.52
CA GLU A 215 5.91 -17.40 -4.75
C GLU A 215 7.34 -16.83 -4.66
N TRP A 216 7.83 -16.25 -5.75
CA TRP A 216 9.14 -15.59 -5.74
C TRP A 216 9.14 -14.34 -4.85
N THR A 217 8.10 -13.53 -4.88
CA THR A 217 7.98 -12.33 -4.03
C THR A 217 7.95 -12.69 -2.54
N GLU A 218 7.14 -13.71 -2.17
CA GLU A 218 7.09 -14.26 -0.80
C GLU A 218 8.45 -14.79 -0.32
N TYR A 219 9.15 -15.52 -1.19
CA TYR A 219 10.48 -16.05 -0.88
C TYR A 219 11.53 -14.94 -0.74
N TYR A 220 11.45 -13.91 -1.60
CA TYR A 220 12.40 -12.81 -1.62
C TYR A 220 12.28 -11.90 -0.40
N ASP A 221 11.06 -11.60 0.01
CA ASP A 221 10.78 -10.81 1.23
C ASP A 221 9.69 -11.46 2.10
N PRO A 222 10.06 -12.43 2.94
CA PRO A 222 9.11 -13.11 3.84
C PRO A 222 8.64 -12.23 5.01
N SER A 223 9.08 -10.99 5.10
CA SER A 223 8.69 -10.05 6.15
C SER A 223 7.44 -9.23 5.84
N ARG A 224 6.83 -9.47 4.67
CA ARG A 224 5.62 -8.79 4.17
C ARG A 224 4.66 -9.80 3.57
N LEU A 225 3.38 -9.45 3.53
CA LEU A 225 2.36 -10.25 2.84
C LEU A 225 2.37 -9.97 1.33
N VAL A 226 1.86 -10.92 0.55
CA VAL A 226 1.75 -10.80 -0.90
C VAL A 226 0.29 -10.86 -1.34
N ASN A 227 -0.16 -9.81 -2.01
CA ASN A 227 -1.41 -9.74 -2.74
C ASN A 227 -1.10 -10.02 -4.22
N ALA A 228 -1.20 -11.27 -4.63
CA ALA A 228 -0.68 -11.73 -5.91
C ALA A 228 -1.30 -11.05 -7.13
N ALA A 229 -2.61 -10.75 -7.07
CA ALA A 229 -3.37 -10.14 -8.15
C ALA A 229 -4.55 -9.36 -7.57
N SER A 230 -4.34 -8.07 -7.32
CA SER A 230 -5.38 -7.20 -6.79
C SER A 230 -6.50 -7.03 -7.83
N GLY A 231 -7.74 -7.34 -7.46
CA GLY A 231 -8.93 -7.13 -8.28
C GLY A 231 -9.16 -8.10 -9.43
N GLY A 232 -8.35 -9.13 -9.60
CA GLY A 232 -8.64 -10.10 -10.63
C GLY A 232 -7.48 -10.87 -11.21
N ASN A 233 -7.88 -11.85 -12.02
CA ASN A 233 -7.19 -13.04 -12.42
C ASN A 233 -6.56 -13.76 -11.23
N HIS A 234 -7.43 -14.08 -10.25
CA HIS A 234 -7.05 -14.80 -9.05
C HIS A 234 -6.76 -16.27 -9.33
N TYR A 235 -5.71 -16.78 -8.73
CA TYR A 235 -5.41 -18.21 -8.68
C TYR A 235 -5.73 -18.76 -7.30
N TYR A 236 -6.24 -19.99 -7.25
CA TYR A 236 -6.61 -20.64 -6.00
C TYR A 236 -5.40 -20.79 -5.08
N LYS A 237 -5.47 -20.16 -3.91
CA LYS A 237 -4.42 -20.17 -2.87
C LYS A 237 -3.04 -19.68 -3.34
N VAL A 238 -3.00 -18.67 -4.17
CA VAL A 238 -1.76 -18.00 -4.59
C VAL A 238 -1.68 -16.64 -3.90
N GLY A 239 -0.58 -16.37 -3.23
CA GLY A 239 -0.41 -15.22 -2.36
C GLY A 239 -1.14 -15.37 -1.00
N ASP A 240 -0.91 -14.43 -0.11
CA ASP A 240 -1.51 -14.37 1.23
C ASP A 240 -2.93 -13.78 1.21
N ILE A 241 -3.24 -12.97 0.21
CA ILE A 241 -4.43 -12.12 0.14
C ILE A 241 -5.27 -12.47 -1.10
N LEU A 242 -6.57 -12.71 -0.89
CA LEU A 242 -7.59 -12.69 -1.94
C LEU A 242 -8.23 -11.30 -1.94
N ASP A 243 -8.03 -10.56 -3.02
CA ASP A 243 -8.39 -9.16 -3.15
C ASP A 243 -9.45 -8.93 -4.23
N ILE A 244 -10.62 -8.48 -3.83
CA ILE A 244 -11.75 -8.23 -4.71
C ILE A 244 -11.95 -6.74 -4.95
N HIS A 245 -12.06 -6.32 -6.22
CA HIS A 245 -12.50 -4.99 -6.60
C HIS A 245 -14.01 -4.98 -6.87
N ARG A 246 -14.74 -4.15 -6.16
CA ARG A 246 -16.20 -4.10 -6.28
C ARG A 246 -16.74 -2.66 -6.20
N TYR A 247 -17.15 -2.14 -7.32
CA TYR A 247 -17.69 -0.80 -7.45
C TYR A 247 -19.22 -0.78 -7.65
N PRO A 248 -19.90 0.26 -7.16
CA PRO A 248 -19.40 1.25 -6.21
C PRO A 248 -19.42 0.77 -4.76
N ARG A 249 -20.38 -0.09 -4.38
CA ARG A 249 -20.56 -0.60 -3.02
C ARG A 249 -19.64 -1.78 -2.74
N PRO A 250 -18.96 -1.81 -1.57
CA PRO A 250 -18.15 -2.96 -1.19
C PRO A 250 -19.01 -4.21 -0.97
N GLU A 251 -18.61 -5.33 -1.55
CA GLU A 251 -19.28 -6.63 -1.43
C GLU A 251 -18.25 -7.76 -1.43
N LEU A 252 -18.52 -8.83 -0.67
CA LEU A 252 -17.68 -10.02 -0.66
C LEU A 252 -18.13 -10.99 -1.76
N MET A 253 -17.59 -10.84 -2.97
CA MET A 253 -17.97 -11.62 -4.16
C MET A 253 -17.30 -13.00 -4.21
N MET A 254 -16.16 -13.16 -3.56
CA MET A 254 -15.42 -14.42 -3.40
C MET A 254 -14.90 -14.51 -1.96
N TYR A 255 -14.65 -15.73 -1.50
CA TYR A 255 -14.08 -15.98 -0.19
C TYR A 255 -13.17 -17.21 -0.20
N GLU A 256 -11.96 -17.09 0.31
CA GLU A 256 -11.03 -18.19 0.51
C GLU A 256 -10.62 -18.26 2.00
N PRO A 257 -10.99 -19.31 2.73
CA PRO A 257 -10.78 -19.38 4.18
C PRO A 257 -9.32 -19.55 4.62
N THR A 258 -8.40 -19.76 3.68
CA THR A 258 -6.96 -19.90 3.94
C THR A 258 -6.17 -18.64 3.61
N GLN A 259 -6.79 -17.66 2.99
CA GLN A 259 -6.22 -16.37 2.67
C GLN A 259 -6.91 -15.24 3.44
N VAL A 260 -6.25 -14.13 3.60
CA VAL A 260 -6.88 -12.89 4.05
C VAL A 260 -7.76 -12.37 2.92
N ASN A 261 -9.04 -12.14 3.19
CA ASN A 261 -9.98 -11.64 2.18
C ASN A 261 -10.14 -10.13 2.36
N VAL A 262 -9.99 -9.37 1.28
CA VAL A 262 -10.10 -7.91 1.30
C VAL A 262 -10.96 -7.40 0.16
N VAL A 263 -11.48 -6.19 0.31
CA VAL A 263 -12.06 -5.40 -0.78
C VAL A 263 -11.03 -4.34 -1.17
N GLY A 264 -10.14 -4.69 -2.09
CA GLY A 264 -8.97 -3.90 -2.43
C GLY A 264 -9.23 -2.69 -3.29
N GLU A 265 -10.45 -2.58 -3.83
CA GLU A 265 -10.98 -1.33 -4.38
C GLU A 265 -12.52 -1.31 -4.29
N TYR A 266 -13.05 -0.17 -3.83
CA TYR A 266 -14.48 0.12 -3.83
C TYR A 266 -14.70 1.64 -3.77
N GLY A 267 -15.94 2.10 -3.91
CA GLY A 267 -16.29 3.50 -3.81
C GLY A 267 -16.39 4.16 -5.18
N GLY A 268 -15.40 4.94 -5.55
CA GLY A 268 -15.42 5.64 -6.82
C GLY A 268 -16.53 6.69 -6.91
N ILE A 269 -16.84 7.37 -5.79
CA ILE A 269 -17.93 8.34 -5.68
C ILE A 269 -17.50 9.65 -6.34
N GLY A 270 -18.02 9.93 -7.54
CA GLY A 270 -17.65 11.08 -8.35
C GLY A 270 -18.40 12.35 -7.95
N LEU A 271 -17.67 13.45 -7.79
CA LEU A 271 -18.19 14.80 -7.65
C LEU A 271 -17.28 15.78 -8.41
N PRO A 272 -17.67 16.24 -9.61
CA PRO A 272 -16.92 17.25 -10.34
C PRO A 272 -17.05 18.61 -9.66
N MET A 273 -15.95 19.17 -9.17
CA MET A 273 -15.90 20.48 -8.48
C MET A 273 -15.48 21.56 -9.47
N LYS A 274 -16.43 22.44 -9.85
CA LYS A 274 -16.17 23.54 -10.80
C LYS A 274 -15.00 24.42 -10.33
N GLY A 275 -14.03 24.65 -11.22
CA GLY A 275 -12.82 25.41 -10.93
C GLY A 275 -11.66 24.58 -10.37
N HIS A 276 -11.90 23.28 -10.11
CA HIS A 276 -10.94 22.33 -9.58
C HIS A 276 -10.90 21.03 -10.40
N LEU A 277 -11.10 21.14 -11.69
CA LEU A 277 -11.10 20.01 -12.63
C LEU A 277 -9.87 20.06 -13.51
N TRP A 278 -9.27 18.90 -13.77
CA TRP A 278 -8.21 18.76 -14.77
C TRP A 278 -8.66 19.25 -16.14
N GLN A 279 -9.88 18.86 -16.54
CA GLN A 279 -10.58 19.40 -17.71
C GLN A 279 -12.08 19.51 -17.45
N PRO A 280 -12.77 20.57 -17.99
CA PRO A 280 -14.15 20.83 -17.64
C PRO A 280 -15.18 19.90 -18.29
N ASN A 281 -14.87 19.22 -19.40
CA ASN A 281 -15.88 18.67 -20.30
C ASN A 281 -16.00 17.14 -20.34
N LYS A 282 -15.11 16.38 -19.69
CA LYS A 282 -15.15 14.91 -19.71
C LYS A 282 -14.67 14.38 -18.38
N ASN A 283 -15.60 14.23 -17.46
CA ASN A 283 -15.29 13.69 -16.13
C ASN A 283 -16.14 12.46 -15.88
N TRP A 284 -15.58 11.51 -15.13
CA TRP A 284 -16.27 10.30 -14.75
C TRP A 284 -15.96 9.88 -13.31
N GLY A 285 -16.85 9.07 -12.76
CA GLY A 285 -16.72 8.30 -11.54
C GLY A 285 -17.62 7.10 -11.67
N TYR A 286 -17.42 6.06 -10.86
CA TYR A 286 -18.27 4.85 -10.93
C TYR A 286 -19.73 5.14 -10.58
N VAL A 287 -19.94 6.14 -9.73
CA VAL A 287 -21.24 6.77 -9.45
C VAL A 287 -20.99 8.26 -9.27
N GLN A 288 -21.93 9.11 -9.67
CA GLN A 288 -21.77 10.57 -9.60
C GLN A 288 -22.88 11.24 -8.82
N PHE A 289 -22.50 12.23 -8.02
CA PHE A 289 -23.37 13.04 -7.19
C PHE A 289 -23.24 14.53 -7.51
N LYS A 290 -24.11 15.36 -6.92
CA LYS A 290 -24.23 16.77 -7.28
C LYS A 290 -23.67 17.71 -6.21
N ASN A 291 -23.48 17.22 -5.00
CA ASN A 291 -23.00 18.01 -3.86
C ASN A 291 -22.30 17.16 -2.81
N THR A 292 -21.56 17.79 -1.94
CA THR A 292 -20.78 17.21 -0.86
C THR A 292 -21.62 16.34 0.09
N LYS A 293 -22.84 16.81 0.43
CA LYS A 293 -23.72 16.06 1.32
C LYS A 293 -24.10 14.68 0.75
N GLU A 294 -24.47 14.62 -0.53
CA GLU A 294 -24.82 13.35 -1.20
C GLU A 294 -23.62 12.40 -1.23
N VAL A 295 -22.41 12.93 -1.48
CA VAL A 295 -21.16 12.16 -1.44
C VAL A 295 -20.90 11.61 -0.04
N THR A 296 -21.04 12.45 0.98
CA THR A 296 -20.86 12.07 2.38
C THR A 296 -21.86 11.00 2.81
N ASP A 297 -23.15 11.21 2.50
CA ASP A 297 -24.20 10.23 2.82
C ASP A 297 -23.94 8.86 2.18
N GLU A 298 -23.42 8.83 0.95
CA GLU A 298 -23.09 7.58 0.27
C GLU A 298 -21.82 6.92 0.80
N TYR A 299 -20.80 7.73 1.11
CA TYR A 299 -19.57 7.25 1.74
C TYR A 299 -19.86 6.57 3.09
N VAL A 300 -20.73 7.17 3.92
CA VAL A 300 -21.15 6.59 5.21
C VAL A 300 -21.85 5.24 5.00
N LYS A 301 -22.78 5.11 4.03
CA LYS A 301 -23.43 3.83 3.70
C LYS A 301 -22.43 2.75 3.28
N PHE A 302 -21.35 3.14 2.58
CA PHE A 302 -20.30 2.19 2.23
C PHE A 302 -19.52 1.73 3.46
N GLY A 303 -19.26 2.66 4.41
CA GLY A 303 -18.67 2.32 5.71
C GLY A 303 -19.54 1.34 6.50
N GLU A 304 -20.85 1.58 6.57
CA GLU A 304 -21.81 0.65 7.19
C GLU A 304 -21.79 -0.73 6.51
N SER A 305 -21.71 -0.75 5.17
CA SER A 305 -21.60 -2.02 4.42
C SER A 305 -20.32 -2.77 4.74
N LEU A 306 -19.18 -2.07 4.90
CA LEU A 306 -17.93 -2.71 5.31
C LEU A 306 -18.03 -3.33 6.72
N LEU A 307 -18.68 -2.63 7.67
CA LEU A 307 -18.88 -3.17 9.02
C LEU A 307 -19.68 -4.49 8.99
N GLU A 308 -20.65 -4.64 8.07
CA GLU A 308 -21.39 -5.89 7.86
C GLU A 308 -20.53 -7.00 7.24
N LEU A 309 -19.48 -6.65 6.48
CA LEU A 309 -18.59 -7.60 5.82
C LEU A 309 -17.49 -8.13 6.74
N VAL A 310 -17.07 -7.37 7.76
CA VAL A 310 -16.02 -7.79 8.71
C VAL A 310 -16.31 -9.15 9.35
N PRO A 311 -17.50 -9.40 9.95
CA PRO A 311 -17.81 -10.71 10.53
C PRO A 311 -18.02 -11.81 9.47
N ARG A 312 -18.15 -11.44 8.21
CA ARG A 312 -18.25 -12.37 7.07
C ARG A 312 -16.89 -12.74 6.47
N GLY A 313 -15.80 -12.15 6.96
CA GLY A 313 -14.45 -12.53 6.58
C GLY A 313 -13.59 -11.44 5.96
N VAL A 314 -14.12 -10.24 5.71
CA VAL A 314 -13.31 -9.12 5.20
C VAL A 314 -12.36 -8.61 6.29
N SER A 315 -11.08 -8.46 5.95
CA SER A 315 -10.00 -8.11 6.88
C SER A 315 -9.24 -6.85 6.48
N GLY A 316 -9.64 -6.20 5.39
CA GLY A 316 -9.10 -4.93 4.93
C GLY A 316 -9.93 -4.36 3.80
N ALA A 317 -9.82 -3.05 3.56
CA ALA A 317 -10.55 -2.39 2.49
C ALA A 317 -9.82 -1.14 1.99
N VAL A 318 -9.92 -0.88 0.69
CA VAL A 318 -9.30 0.27 0.01
C VAL A 318 -10.37 1.08 -0.70
N TYR A 319 -10.53 2.33 -0.29
CA TYR A 319 -11.45 3.27 -0.93
C TYR A 319 -10.79 3.96 -2.15
N THR A 320 -11.47 4.01 -3.27
CA THR A 320 -11.03 4.71 -4.48
C THR A 320 -11.66 6.09 -4.55
N GLN A 321 -10.93 7.22 -4.31
CA GLN A 321 -9.49 7.29 -4.06
C GLN A 321 -9.10 8.56 -3.26
N THR A 322 -7.81 8.79 -3.02
CA THR A 322 -7.33 9.96 -2.24
C THR A 322 -7.68 11.28 -2.93
N THR A 323 -7.25 11.45 -4.18
CA THR A 323 -7.49 12.66 -4.98
C THR A 323 -8.11 12.32 -6.32
N ASP A 324 -8.76 13.29 -6.94
CA ASP A 324 -9.05 13.18 -8.36
C ASP A 324 -7.76 13.00 -9.16
N VAL A 325 -7.86 12.23 -10.24
CA VAL A 325 -6.75 12.01 -11.17
C VAL A 325 -7.24 12.26 -12.60
N GLU A 326 -6.70 13.28 -13.25
CA GLU A 326 -7.11 13.69 -14.58
C GLU A 326 -8.64 13.87 -14.69
N VAL A 327 -9.31 13.03 -15.48
CA VAL A 327 -10.76 13.08 -15.71
C VAL A 327 -11.58 12.22 -14.75
N GLU A 328 -10.91 11.45 -13.91
CA GLU A 328 -11.51 10.65 -12.86
C GLU A 328 -11.74 11.51 -11.62
N VAL A 329 -13.03 11.79 -11.32
CA VAL A 329 -13.41 12.77 -10.29
C VAL A 329 -14.02 12.12 -9.05
N ASN A 330 -13.44 11.04 -8.58
CA ASN A 330 -13.89 10.24 -7.43
C ASN A 330 -12.94 10.29 -6.23
N GLY A 331 -12.01 11.25 -6.22
CA GLY A 331 -11.17 11.49 -5.05
C GLY A 331 -11.96 12.01 -3.85
N LEU A 332 -11.45 11.73 -2.63
CA LEU A 332 -11.92 12.37 -1.40
C LEU A 332 -11.65 13.89 -1.42
N MET A 333 -10.65 14.29 -2.19
CA MET A 333 -10.34 15.70 -2.48
C MET A 333 -10.05 15.91 -3.98
N THR A 334 -10.12 17.17 -4.42
CA THR A 334 -9.82 17.54 -5.79
C THR A 334 -8.34 17.28 -6.15
N TYR A 335 -8.02 17.15 -7.46
CA TYR A 335 -6.67 16.86 -7.94
C TYR A 335 -5.64 17.92 -7.47
N ASP A 336 -6.07 19.16 -7.25
CA ASP A 336 -5.25 20.27 -6.75
C ASP A 336 -5.22 20.38 -5.20
N ARG A 337 -5.85 19.42 -4.49
CA ARG A 337 -5.96 19.32 -3.02
C ARG A 337 -6.63 20.53 -2.34
N LYS A 338 -7.29 21.40 -3.09
CA LYS A 338 -7.89 22.63 -2.54
C LYS A 338 -9.28 22.44 -1.95
N VAL A 339 -9.99 21.40 -2.37
CA VAL A 339 -11.35 21.11 -1.91
C VAL A 339 -11.45 19.67 -1.42
N ILE A 340 -11.85 19.49 -0.18
CA ILE A 340 -12.29 18.22 0.38
C ILE A 340 -13.75 18.02 0.00
N LYS A 341 -14.10 16.85 -0.53
CA LYS A 341 -15.42 16.56 -1.08
C LYS A 341 -16.39 15.91 -0.10
N LEU A 342 -15.93 15.65 1.13
CA LEU A 342 -16.74 15.16 2.25
C LEU A 342 -17.03 16.29 3.22
N ASP A 343 -18.17 16.24 3.89
CA ASP A 343 -18.44 17.08 5.06
C ASP A 343 -17.60 16.55 6.24
N GLU A 344 -16.78 17.42 6.83
CA GLU A 344 -15.91 17.09 7.98
C GLU A 344 -16.66 17.23 9.32
N ALA A 345 -17.96 16.98 9.38
CA ALA A 345 -18.78 17.20 10.58
C ALA A 345 -18.73 16.02 11.56
#